data_ac2e1edee9605845d75a9a9fb419e70b
#
_entry.id   ac2e1edee9605845d75a9a9fb419e70b
#
_cell.length_a   1.000
_cell.length_b   1.000
_cell.length_c   1.000
_cell.angle_alpha   90.00
_cell.angle_beta   90.00
_cell.angle_gamma   90.00
#
_symmetry.space_group_name_H-M   'P 1'
#
loop_
_entity.id
_entity.type
_entity.pdbx_description
1 polymer ?
#
loop_
_entity_poly.entity_id
_entity_poly.type
_entity_poly.pdbx_seq_one_letter_code
_entity_poly.pdbx_strand_id
1 'polypeptide(L)'
;MRWTSSLLLVATGVGALPSPPSPESFDIVELPLPPVAPSSKEGACTEKINSRGTGCIGQTSDEFQSGDFTPDGKHVLVNVDFIGAPAAPDPASIYSGEHLILVKADGKKFANGDAWKCLSCGVPEKNAQSLDPQRDYPHAARNGKQALWGHNILDCGKASLWSDTCTPNTTHIYPIYWPTSADGSGEGGSPREMRMHPDDEHMGWSSFTAGGQFTYFGRLEFNSKPTSGDLSVPRYDLVDVNILYQENSTAPIMADGNKLVIHDDAILLGELRGFSGSGDEILYIGSPREANNIDVFAIHVTTGAIRRLTSHPEYTDPMAFSHDNDWLVAMDTRGTDRQMWMSGMRYVPPLIDIVAVTAASSTRNNGPRRFFQPILIDRYGDRDDYFGQQINEDGDGSNGAINDPNWNGRADPAFSPDGTQIAYWQALVTSPSCGGENPLVCPESTAQGGRRYRLMLATRTDREPTDPAPIYKVPDEIPWATPFPPGSDLPEIYAVPAGNYTLHGSSSGSAQVSLVAGASGVVQTVKVKYSNYSDDGEHFIHGRESVTTTIPSADNPWLNVLDWYSDLNQTGAVTASKKTGPGGFQLTIDAMENNFEANGTLTTTIDGKVYKQPANGT
;
A
#
# COMPACT_ATOMS: atom_id res chain seq x y z
N MET A 1 -39.44 43.58 -24.73
CA MET A 1 -39.27 42.10 -24.68
C MET A 1 -38.37 41.77 -23.51
N ARG A 2 -38.92 41.22 -22.45
CA ARG A 2 -38.14 40.77 -21.27
C ARG A 2 -37.86 39.31 -21.47
N TRP A 3 -36.59 38.94 -21.47
CA TRP A 3 -36.16 37.52 -21.45
C TRP A 3 -36.04 37.10 -19.99
N THR A 4 -36.88 36.16 -19.58
CA THR A 4 -36.78 35.45 -18.30
C THR A 4 -35.92 34.22 -18.53
N SER A 5 -34.69 34.21 -18.01
CA SER A 5 -33.83 33.04 -17.95
C SER A 5 -34.30 32.16 -16.79
N SER A 6 -34.87 31.03 -17.11
CA SER A 6 -35.15 29.97 -16.13
C SER A 6 -33.86 29.19 -15.85
N LEU A 7 -33.28 29.37 -14.67
CA LEU A 7 -32.26 28.46 -14.15
C LEU A 7 -32.96 27.11 -13.80
N LEU A 8 -32.63 26.07 -14.56
CA LEU A 8 -32.90 24.70 -14.13
C LEU A 8 -31.85 24.36 -13.05
N LEU A 9 -32.25 24.34 -11.79
CA LEU A 9 -31.53 23.61 -10.74
C LEU A 9 -31.65 22.12 -11.03
N VAL A 10 -30.60 21.50 -11.55
CA VAL A 10 -30.45 20.05 -11.52
C VAL A 10 -30.03 19.69 -10.08
N ALA A 11 -30.98 19.31 -9.27
CA ALA A 11 -30.71 18.65 -8.00
C ALA A 11 -30.14 17.26 -8.34
N THR A 12 -28.83 17.10 -8.27
CA THR A 12 -28.20 15.78 -8.22
C THR A 12 -28.58 15.17 -6.87
N GLY A 13 -29.63 14.36 -6.87
CA GLY A 13 -29.93 13.55 -5.71
C GLY A 13 -28.75 12.64 -5.44
N VAL A 14 -28.11 12.77 -4.28
CA VAL A 14 -27.21 11.75 -3.75
C VAL A 14 -28.08 10.54 -3.50
N GLY A 15 -28.09 9.59 -4.44
CA GLY A 15 -28.76 8.30 -4.27
C GLY A 15 -28.13 7.60 -3.06
N ALA A 16 -28.94 6.99 -2.20
CA ALA A 16 -28.43 6.14 -1.13
C ALA A 16 -27.50 5.06 -1.72
N LEU A 17 -26.38 4.80 -1.04
CA LEU A 17 -25.49 3.72 -1.43
C LEU A 17 -26.25 2.38 -1.43
N PRO A 18 -25.88 1.42 -2.29
CA PRO A 18 -26.51 0.11 -2.28
C PRO A 18 -26.27 -0.63 -0.96
N SER A 19 -27.19 -1.52 -0.62
CA SER A 19 -27.02 -2.39 0.54
C SER A 19 -25.73 -3.21 0.41
N PRO A 20 -25.07 -3.53 1.54
CA PRO A 20 -23.90 -4.41 1.55
C PRO A 20 -24.17 -5.74 0.83
N PRO A 21 -23.20 -6.29 0.09
CA PRO A 21 -23.34 -7.61 -0.53
C PRO A 21 -23.37 -8.71 0.55
N SER A 22 -23.94 -9.85 0.19
CA SER A 22 -23.80 -11.05 1.01
C SER A 22 -22.34 -11.52 1.01
N PRO A 23 -21.84 -12.15 2.09
CA PRO A 23 -20.53 -12.77 2.11
C PRO A 23 -20.34 -13.76 0.96
N GLU A 24 -19.12 -13.79 0.41
CA GLU A 24 -18.73 -14.70 -0.65
C GLU A 24 -18.08 -15.98 -0.07
N SER A 25 -18.19 -17.09 -0.80
CA SER A 25 -17.54 -18.35 -0.44
C SER A 25 -16.21 -18.47 -1.18
N PHE A 26 -15.17 -18.94 -0.47
CA PHE A 26 -13.83 -19.10 -1.02
C PHE A 26 -13.33 -20.54 -0.90
N ASP A 27 -12.67 -21.04 -1.96
CA ASP A 27 -11.76 -22.17 -1.92
C ASP A 27 -10.33 -21.64 -1.99
N ILE A 28 -9.51 -21.90 -0.96
CA ILE A 28 -8.18 -21.29 -0.83
C ILE A 28 -7.11 -22.39 -0.86
N VAL A 29 -6.17 -22.22 -1.76
CA VAL A 29 -5.03 -23.13 -1.92
C VAL A 29 -3.70 -22.38 -1.91
N GLU A 30 -2.64 -23.06 -1.48
CA GLU A 30 -1.27 -22.58 -1.63
C GLU A 30 -0.75 -22.96 -3.02
N LEU A 31 -0.31 -21.97 -3.81
CA LEU A 31 0.29 -22.22 -5.12
C LEU A 31 1.71 -22.77 -5.00
N PRO A 32 2.09 -23.74 -5.86
CA PRO A 32 3.40 -24.37 -5.80
C PRO A 32 4.50 -23.41 -6.29
N LEU A 33 5.49 -23.16 -5.44
CA LEU A 33 6.70 -22.41 -5.73
C LEU A 33 7.87 -23.35 -6.09
N PRO A 34 9.01 -22.82 -6.57
CA PRO A 34 10.23 -23.62 -6.75
C PRO A 34 10.62 -24.36 -5.47
N PRO A 35 11.31 -25.50 -5.58
CA PRO A 35 11.81 -26.24 -4.42
C PRO A 35 12.70 -25.37 -3.52
N VAL A 36 12.62 -25.59 -2.22
CA VAL A 36 13.36 -24.79 -1.22
C VAL A 36 14.66 -25.50 -0.84
N ALA A 37 15.77 -24.81 -0.94
CA ALA A 37 17.03 -25.31 -0.43
C ALA A 37 17.12 -25.20 1.10
N PRO A 38 17.79 -26.12 1.78
CA PRO A 38 17.84 -26.14 3.24
C PRO A 38 18.70 -25.02 3.85
N SER A 39 19.46 -24.29 3.03
CA SER A 39 20.25 -23.14 3.43
C SER A 39 20.63 -22.30 2.22
N SER A 40 21.14 -21.09 2.45
CA SER A 40 21.66 -20.19 1.41
C SER A 40 23.12 -20.52 0.98
N LYS A 41 23.68 -21.66 1.40
CA LYS A 41 25.04 -22.05 1.02
C LYS A 41 25.07 -22.56 -0.40
N GLU A 42 26.16 -22.24 -1.12
CA GLU A 42 26.44 -22.81 -2.45
C GLU A 42 26.37 -24.34 -2.42
N GLY A 43 25.68 -24.93 -3.42
CA GLY A 43 25.45 -26.37 -3.53
C GLY A 43 24.37 -26.94 -2.61
N ALA A 44 23.65 -26.10 -1.85
CA ALA A 44 22.53 -26.56 -1.01
C ALA A 44 21.33 -27.06 -1.84
N CYS A 45 21.17 -26.57 -3.08
CA CYS A 45 20.21 -27.10 -4.04
C CYS A 45 20.75 -28.38 -4.68
N THR A 46 20.31 -29.54 -4.22
CA THR A 46 20.78 -30.84 -4.68
C THR A 46 19.73 -31.57 -5.54
N GLU A 47 20.14 -32.59 -6.32
CA GLU A 47 19.22 -33.46 -7.08
C GLU A 47 18.15 -34.11 -6.20
N LYS A 48 18.46 -34.35 -4.92
CA LYS A 48 17.50 -34.90 -3.95
C LYS A 48 16.36 -33.92 -3.65
N ILE A 49 16.66 -32.60 -3.68
CA ILE A 49 15.71 -31.54 -3.43
C ILE A 49 14.98 -31.18 -4.72
N ASN A 50 15.71 -31.04 -5.80
CA ASN A 50 15.16 -30.74 -7.12
C ASN A 50 15.69 -31.69 -8.19
N SER A 51 15.03 -32.80 -8.39
CA SER A 51 15.41 -33.81 -9.38
C SER A 51 15.26 -33.37 -10.85
N ARG A 52 14.64 -32.20 -11.10
CA ARG A 52 14.48 -31.64 -12.45
C ARG A 52 15.67 -30.81 -12.91
N GLY A 53 16.57 -30.47 -11.98
CA GLY A 53 17.75 -29.66 -12.32
C GLY A 53 17.48 -28.16 -12.53
N THR A 54 16.24 -27.71 -12.28
CA THR A 54 15.88 -26.30 -12.23
C THR A 54 16.32 -25.67 -10.89
N GLY A 55 16.08 -24.34 -10.70
CA GLY A 55 16.52 -23.63 -9.50
C GLY A 55 15.80 -24.02 -8.21
N CYS A 56 16.48 -23.83 -7.09
CA CYS A 56 15.89 -23.80 -5.76
C CYS A 56 15.88 -22.37 -5.21
N ILE A 57 14.84 -22.03 -4.44
CA ILE A 57 14.69 -20.75 -3.75
C ILE A 57 15.16 -20.82 -2.29
N GLY A 58 15.43 -19.66 -1.70
CA GLY A 58 15.77 -19.53 -0.28
C GLY A 58 14.57 -19.72 0.66
N GLN A 59 14.86 -19.77 1.94
CA GLN A 59 13.83 -19.88 3.00
C GLN A 59 13.30 -18.52 3.47
N THR A 60 14.07 -17.44 3.27
CA THR A 60 13.69 -16.07 3.69
C THR A 60 12.68 -15.46 2.74
N SER A 61 12.01 -14.38 3.18
CA SER A 61 11.02 -13.66 2.40
C SER A 61 11.48 -12.27 1.94
N ASP A 62 12.75 -11.95 2.14
CA ASP A 62 13.22 -10.58 1.98
C ASP A 62 13.05 -10.09 0.54
N GLU A 63 13.30 -10.97 -0.44
CA GLU A 63 13.17 -10.67 -1.87
C GLU A 63 11.91 -11.30 -2.52
N PHE A 64 11.06 -11.95 -1.71
CA PHE A 64 9.85 -12.56 -2.25
C PHE A 64 8.72 -11.56 -2.37
N GLN A 65 8.12 -11.46 -3.56
CA GLN A 65 6.89 -10.71 -3.79
C GLN A 65 6.02 -11.38 -4.85
N SER A 66 4.72 -11.40 -4.61
CA SER A 66 3.71 -11.78 -5.58
C SER A 66 3.17 -10.52 -6.27
N GLY A 67 2.81 -10.66 -7.53
CA GLY A 67 2.25 -9.59 -8.34
C GLY A 67 0.99 -10.01 -9.09
N ASP A 68 0.75 -9.40 -10.24
CA ASP A 68 -0.47 -9.58 -11.00
C ASP A 68 -0.64 -10.95 -11.64
N PHE A 69 -1.90 -11.27 -11.94
CA PHE A 69 -2.21 -12.28 -12.95
C PHE A 69 -1.80 -11.83 -14.33
N THR A 70 -1.36 -12.77 -15.13
CA THR A 70 -1.27 -12.55 -16.58
C THR A 70 -2.67 -12.43 -17.20
N PRO A 71 -2.81 -11.73 -18.36
CA PRO A 71 -4.12 -11.52 -18.99
C PRO A 71 -4.89 -12.78 -19.38
N ASP A 72 -4.24 -13.95 -19.44
CA ASP A 72 -4.92 -15.23 -19.66
C ASP A 72 -5.57 -15.81 -18.40
N GLY A 73 -5.41 -15.16 -17.24
CA GLY A 73 -5.99 -15.55 -15.95
C GLY A 73 -5.43 -16.87 -15.36
N LYS A 74 -4.34 -17.42 -15.91
CA LYS A 74 -3.84 -18.75 -15.54
C LYS A 74 -2.47 -18.76 -14.90
N HIS A 75 -1.84 -17.61 -14.81
CA HIS A 75 -0.49 -17.46 -14.26
C HIS A 75 -0.42 -16.23 -13.36
N VAL A 76 0.40 -16.32 -12.33
CA VAL A 76 0.72 -15.23 -11.42
C VAL A 76 2.21 -14.91 -11.54
N LEU A 77 2.56 -13.63 -11.66
CA LEU A 77 3.93 -13.14 -11.61
C LEU A 77 4.44 -13.19 -10.16
N VAL A 78 5.67 -13.66 -9.98
CA VAL A 78 6.29 -13.75 -8.66
C VAL A 78 7.77 -13.40 -8.74
N ASN A 79 8.25 -12.53 -7.87
CA ASN A 79 9.67 -12.30 -7.66
C ASN A 79 10.20 -13.31 -6.64
N VAL A 80 11.32 -13.96 -6.93
CA VAL A 80 11.95 -14.98 -6.06
C VAL A 80 13.46 -14.82 -6.04
N ASP A 81 14.10 -15.22 -4.95
CA ASP A 81 15.57 -15.32 -4.84
C ASP A 81 16.01 -16.79 -5.01
N PHE A 82 16.73 -17.09 -6.10
CA PHE A 82 17.30 -18.38 -6.37
C PHE A 82 18.71 -18.51 -5.77
N ILE A 83 18.99 -19.62 -5.13
CA ILE A 83 20.28 -19.95 -4.52
C ILE A 83 21.05 -21.04 -5.29
N GLY A 84 20.73 -21.25 -6.55
CA GLY A 84 21.41 -22.19 -7.41
C GLY A 84 20.53 -23.31 -7.93
N ALA A 85 21.14 -24.25 -8.63
CA ALA A 85 20.53 -25.45 -9.19
C ALA A 85 21.45 -26.65 -8.98
N PRO A 86 20.94 -27.93 -9.01
CA PRO A 86 21.74 -29.10 -8.69
C PRO A 86 23.00 -29.29 -9.55
N ALA A 87 22.90 -29.03 -10.85
CA ALA A 87 24.01 -29.22 -11.79
C ALA A 87 24.94 -28.01 -11.90
N ALA A 88 24.48 -26.85 -11.46
CA ALA A 88 25.22 -25.60 -11.51
C ALA A 88 24.86 -24.77 -10.26
N PRO A 89 25.54 -24.99 -9.13
CA PRO A 89 25.28 -24.24 -7.90
C PRO A 89 25.64 -22.76 -8.06
N ASP A 90 25.03 -21.91 -7.24
CA ASP A 90 25.35 -20.49 -7.14
C ASP A 90 26.86 -20.28 -6.89
N PRO A 91 27.52 -19.25 -7.50
CA PRO A 91 26.95 -18.23 -8.41
C PRO A 91 26.97 -18.60 -9.92
N ALA A 92 27.44 -19.78 -10.28
CA ALA A 92 27.59 -20.17 -11.68
C ALA A 92 26.25 -20.54 -12.38
N SER A 93 25.17 -20.64 -11.62
CA SER A 93 23.84 -21.00 -12.12
C SER A 93 23.13 -19.82 -12.75
N ILE A 94 22.34 -20.08 -13.81
CA ILE A 94 21.34 -19.13 -14.29
C ILE A 94 20.20 -18.91 -13.27
N TYR A 95 20.11 -19.75 -12.25
CA TYR A 95 19.20 -19.67 -11.11
C TYR A 95 19.97 -19.18 -9.88
N SER A 96 20.44 -17.95 -9.95
CA SER A 96 21.21 -17.30 -8.87
C SER A 96 20.77 -15.87 -8.70
N GLY A 97 20.35 -15.50 -7.48
CA GLY A 97 19.83 -14.18 -7.15
C GLY A 97 18.38 -13.99 -7.55
N GLU A 98 17.99 -12.74 -7.62
CA GLU A 98 16.60 -12.31 -7.79
C GLU A 98 16.10 -12.49 -9.22
N HIS A 99 14.98 -13.17 -9.38
CA HIS A 99 14.39 -13.48 -10.68
C HIS A 99 12.87 -13.39 -10.69
N LEU A 100 12.32 -12.98 -11.84
CA LEU A 100 10.90 -12.98 -12.11
C LEU A 100 10.47 -14.35 -12.70
N ILE A 101 9.48 -14.97 -12.05
CA ILE A 101 8.88 -16.22 -12.49
C ILE A 101 7.38 -16.07 -12.75
N LEU A 102 6.82 -16.99 -13.56
CA LEU A 102 5.40 -17.25 -13.67
C LEU A 102 5.05 -18.51 -12.90
N VAL A 103 4.00 -18.46 -12.09
CA VAL A 103 3.44 -19.61 -11.37
C VAL A 103 2.07 -19.95 -11.96
N LYS A 104 1.81 -21.22 -12.23
CA LYS A 104 0.51 -21.70 -12.71
C LYS A 104 -0.56 -21.59 -11.61
N ALA A 105 -1.63 -20.86 -11.90
CA ALA A 105 -2.82 -20.75 -11.04
C ALA A 105 -3.88 -21.82 -11.34
N ASP A 106 -3.77 -22.50 -12.49
CA ASP A 106 -4.75 -23.50 -12.97
C ASP A 106 -4.44 -24.94 -12.56
N GLY A 107 -3.51 -25.18 -11.64
CA GLY A 107 -3.07 -26.49 -11.18
C GLY A 107 -2.28 -27.31 -12.19
N LYS A 108 -1.97 -26.76 -13.38
CA LYS A 108 -1.22 -27.44 -14.44
C LYS A 108 0.28 -27.21 -14.31
N LYS A 109 1.04 -27.72 -15.28
CA LYS A 109 2.49 -27.62 -15.36
C LYS A 109 2.94 -27.10 -16.70
N PHE A 110 4.09 -26.44 -16.73
CA PHE A 110 4.80 -26.10 -17.96
C PHE A 110 5.43 -27.35 -18.60
N ALA A 111 5.91 -27.20 -19.83
CA ALA A 111 6.49 -28.31 -20.60
C ALA A 111 7.70 -28.97 -19.89
N ASN A 112 8.44 -28.22 -19.07
CA ASN A 112 9.54 -28.73 -18.23
C ASN A 112 9.07 -29.56 -17.03
N GLY A 113 7.77 -29.67 -16.80
CA GLY A 113 7.14 -30.42 -15.71
C GLY A 113 7.04 -29.66 -14.38
N ASP A 114 7.50 -28.41 -14.28
CA ASP A 114 7.32 -27.53 -13.13
C ASP A 114 5.99 -26.78 -13.20
N ALA A 115 5.45 -26.38 -12.04
CA ALA A 115 4.31 -25.49 -11.96
C ALA A 115 4.69 -24.03 -12.16
N TRP A 116 5.96 -23.74 -12.40
CA TRP A 116 6.51 -22.42 -12.60
C TRP A 116 7.49 -22.37 -13.78
N LYS A 117 7.71 -21.17 -14.33
CA LYS A 117 8.65 -20.88 -15.40
C LYS A 117 9.40 -19.59 -15.07
N CYS A 118 10.72 -19.61 -15.17
CA CYS A 118 11.50 -18.39 -15.01
C CYS A 118 11.46 -17.56 -16.31
N LEU A 119 11.22 -16.27 -16.18
CA LEU A 119 11.20 -15.32 -17.28
C LEU A 119 12.55 -14.63 -17.49
N SER A 120 13.27 -14.36 -16.40
CA SER A 120 14.53 -13.60 -16.41
C SER A 120 15.79 -14.46 -16.33
N CYS A 121 15.67 -15.75 -15.94
CA CYS A 121 16.82 -16.64 -15.82
C CYS A 121 17.52 -16.86 -17.16
N GLY A 122 18.83 -16.66 -17.20
CA GLY A 122 19.66 -16.91 -18.38
C GLY A 122 19.43 -15.94 -19.54
N VAL A 123 18.76 -14.82 -19.31
CA VAL A 123 18.69 -13.72 -20.30
C VAL A 123 20.11 -13.22 -20.55
N PRO A 124 20.57 -13.18 -21.81
CA PRO A 124 21.92 -12.74 -22.13
C PRO A 124 22.17 -11.29 -21.69
N GLU A 125 23.35 -10.98 -21.19
CA GLU A 125 23.74 -9.63 -20.73
C GLU A 125 23.42 -8.53 -21.77
N LYS A 126 23.63 -8.81 -23.05
CA LYS A 126 23.30 -7.87 -24.14
C LYS A 126 21.81 -7.51 -24.20
N ASN A 127 20.93 -8.34 -23.64
CA ASN A 127 19.48 -8.17 -23.59
C ASN A 127 19.00 -7.63 -22.22
N ALA A 128 19.90 -7.49 -21.24
CA ALA A 128 19.61 -7.04 -19.89
C ALA A 128 20.73 -6.10 -19.40
N GLN A 129 21.08 -5.12 -20.22
CA GLN A 129 22.14 -4.15 -19.89
C GLN A 129 21.68 -3.19 -18.80
N SER A 130 22.55 -2.95 -17.83
CA SER A 130 22.27 -2.02 -16.72
C SER A 130 20.95 -2.28 -16.00
N LEU A 131 20.68 -3.55 -15.73
CA LEU A 131 19.50 -3.97 -14.96
C LEU A 131 19.49 -3.25 -13.61
N ASP A 132 18.38 -2.56 -13.32
CA ASP A 132 18.22 -1.87 -12.04
C ASP A 132 18.08 -2.89 -10.90
N PRO A 133 18.74 -2.67 -9.74
CA PRO A 133 18.65 -3.60 -8.61
C PRO A 133 17.28 -3.63 -7.94
N GLN A 134 16.46 -2.58 -8.07
CA GLN A 134 15.10 -2.56 -7.54
C GLN A 134 14.18 -3.43 -8.40
N ARG A 135 13.68 -4.54 -7.83
CA ARG A 135 12.96 -5.60 -8.55
C ARG A 135 11.68 -6.04 -7.85
N ASP A 136 11.07 -5.15 -7.12
CA ASP A 136 9.84 -5.38 -6.38
C ASP A 136 8.56 -5.13 -7.21
N TYR A 137 7.41 -5.39 -6.62
CA TYR A 137 6.06 -5.10 -7.15
C TYR A 137 5.85 -5.49 -8.62
N PRO A 138 6.00 -6.78 -8.98
CA PRO A 138 5.85 -7.19 -10.37
C PRO A 138 4.39 -7.06 -10.84
N HIS A 139 4.19 -6.42 -12.00
CA HIS A 139 2.88 -6.26 -12.64
C HIS A 139 2.90 -6.76 -14.07
N ALA A 140 1.84 -7.45 -14.49
CA ALA A 140 1.68 -7.88 -15.87
C ALA A 140 1.05 -6.75 -16.70
N ALA A 141 1.65 -6.42 -17.83
CA ALA A 141 1.01 -5.58 -18.82
C ALA A 141 -0.20 -6.29 -19.43
N ARG A 142 -1.27 -5.56 -19.71
CA ARG A 142 -2.50 -6.12 -20.31
C ARG A 142 -2.28 -6.65 -21.73
N ASN A 143 -1.21 -6.22 -22.41
CA ASN A 143 -0.79 -6.78 -23.69
C ASN A 143 -0.25 -8.23 -23.56
N GLY A 144 0.05 -8.69 -22.35
CA GLY A 144 0.53 -10.02 -22.02
C GLY A 144 1.94 -10.35 -22.48
N LYS A 145 2.70 -9.37 -22.96
CA LYS A 145 4.06 -9.55 -23.51
C LYS A 145 5.13 -8.93 -22.62
N GLN A 146 4.74 -8.02 -21.77
CA GLN A 146 5.60 -7.24 -20.91
C GLN A 146 5.20 -7.40 -19.45
N ALA A 147 6.16 -7.23 -18.57
CA ALA A 147 5.96 -7.13 -17.12
C ALA A 147 6.81 -6.00 -16.56
N LEU A 148 6.21 -5.19 -15.71
CA LEU A 148 6.96 -4.32 -14.79
C LEU A 148 7.61 -5.21 -13.74
N TRP A 149 8.87 -4.96 -13.42
CA TRP A 149 9.63 -5.66 -12.41
C TRP A 149 10.54 -4.67 -11.68
N GLY A 150 10.01 -4.05 -10.66
CA GLY A 150 10.62 -2.90 -9.98
C GLY A 150 10.86 -1.73 -10.94
N HIS A 151 12.11 -1.34 -11.10
CA HIS A 151 12.52 -0.29 -12.04
C HIS A 151 12.91 -0.85 -13.42
N ASN A 152 12.33 -1.99 -13.81
CA ASN A 152 12.63 -2.63 -15.08
C ASN A 152 11.35 -3.04 -15.81
N ILE A 153 11.42 -3.07 -17.14
CA ILE A 153 10.41 -3.69 -18.01
C ILE A 153 11.02 -4.94 -18.63
N LEU A 154 10.45 -6.11 -18.28
CA LEU A 154 10.75 -7.36 -18.97
C LEU A 154 9.84 -7.47 -20.19
N ASP A 155 10.42 -7.74 -21.36
CA ASP A 155 9.74 -7.77 -22.64
C ASP A 155 10.08 -9.06 -23.41
N CYS A 156 9.07 -9.88 -23.73
CA CYS A 156 9.18 -11.09 -24.55
C CYS A 156 8.99 -10.81 -26.06
N GLY A 157 8.97 -9.56 -26.47
CA GLY A 157 8.81 -9.13 -27.86
C GLY A 157 7.42 -9.44 -28.42
N LYS A 158 7.32 -10.39 -29.34
CA LYS A 158 6.02 -10.78 -29.94
C LYS A 158 5.33 -11.90 -29.18
N ALA A 159 6.03 -12.59 -28.28
CA ALA A 159 5.52 -13.73 -27.54
C ALA A 159 4.78 -13.26 -26.28
N SER A 160 3.74 -13.99 -25.87
CA SER A 160 3.16 -13.82 -24.54
C SER A 160 4.13 -14.34 -23.48
N LEU A 161 4.13 -13.76 -22.30
CA LEU A 161 4.98 -14.14 -21.16
C LEU A 161 4.92 -15.64 -20.85
N TRP A 162 3.73 -16.24 -20.98
CA TRP A 162 3.49 -17.67 -20.73
C TRP A 162 3.78 -18.59 -21.91
N SER A 163 4.09 -18.05 -23.06
CA SER A 163 4.41 -18.84 -24.27
C SER A 163 5.77 -19.51 -24.18
N ASP A 164 5.88 -20.71 -24.73
CA ASP A 164 7.17 -21.42 -24.86
C ASP A 164 8.16 -20.69 -25.78
N THR A 165 7.68 -19.74 -26.61
CA THR A 165 8.52 -18.90 -27.46
C THR A 165 9.09 -17.68 -26.74
N CYS A 166 8.60 -17.32 -25.54
CA CYS A 166 9.26 -16.40 -24.64
C CYS A 166 10.41 -17.15 -23.94
N THR A 167 11.59 -17.06 -24.55
CA THR A 167 12.82 -17.75 -24.11
C THR A 167 13.86 -16.73 -23.66
N PRO A 168 14.91 -17.12 -22.90
CA PRO A 168 15.96 -16.20 -22.51
C PRO A 168 16.57 -15.40 -23.67
N ASN A 169 16.72 -16.02 -24.83
CA ASN A 169 17.29 -15.36 -26.02
C ASN A 169 16.35 -14.33 -26.68
N THR A 170 15.04 -14.44 -26.47
CA THR A 170 14.03 -13.52 -27.01
C THR A 170 13.53 -12.51 -25.99
N THR A 171 13.88 -12.70 -24.73
CA THR A 171 13.53 -11.80 -23.64
C THR A 171 14.56 -10.67 -23.57
N HIS A 172 14.05 -9.45 -23.37
CA HIS A 172 14.83 -8.26 -23.07
C HIS A 172 14.38 -7.71 -21.72
N ILE A 173 15.30 -7.09 -20.98
CA ILE A 173 15.00 -6.40 -19.73
C ILE A 173 15.58 -5.01 -19.86
N TYR A 174 14.71 -4.00 -19.81
CA TYR A 174 15.07 -2.61 -19.99
C TYR A 174 14.88 -1.85 -18.68
N PRO A 175 15.89 -1.12 -18.20
CA PRO A 175 15.71 -0.27 -17.04
C PRO A 175 14.77 0.90 -17.36
N ILE A 176 14.10 1.41 -16.33
CA ILE A 176 13.30 2.62 -16.38
C ILE A 176 14.16 3.79 -15.89
N TYR A 177 14.13 4.90 -16.60
CA TYR A 177 14.85 6.11 -16.25
C TYR A 177 13.88 7.29 -16.11
N TRP A 178 13.97 7.98 -14.98
CA TRP A 178 13.20 9.19 -14.74
C TRP A 178 14.09 10.42 -14.85
N PRO A 179 14.07 11.17 -15.98
CA PRO A 179 14.86 12.38 -16.12
C PRO A 179 14.36 13.46 -15.18
N THR A 180 15.23 13.99 -14.31
CA THR A 180 14.90 15.05 -13.34
C THR A 180 15.72 16.33 -13.52
N SER A 181 16.86 16.28 -14.22
CA SER A 181 17.73 17.43 -14.46
C SER A 181 17.34 18.18 -15.73
N ALA A 182 17.30 19.52 -15.70
CA ALA A 182 16.94 20.36 -16.85
C ALA A 182 17.85 20.19 -18.06
N ASP A 183 19.12 19.85 -17.85
CA ASP A 183 20.11 19.61 -18.92
C ASP A 183 20.13 18.13 -19.37
N GLY A 184 19.26 17.31 -18.79
CA GLY A 184 19.17 15.89 -19.06
C GLY A 184 20.35 15.06 -18.56
N SER A 185 21.17 15.59 -17.63
CA SER A 185 22.30 14.87 -17.03
C SER A 185 21.90 14.12 -15.75
N GLY A 186 22.79 13.26 -15.26
CA GLY A 186 22.73 12.61 -13.96
C GLY A 186 21.99 11.27 -13.94
N GLU A 187 21.90 10.70 -12.75
CA GLU A 187 21.36 9.37 -12.50
C GLU A 187 19.82 9.30 -12.63
N GLY A 188 19.15 10.46 -12.64
CA GLY A 188 17.70 10.54 -12.66
C GLY A 188 17.07 10.56 -11.27
N GLY A 189 15.74 10.50 -11.23
CA GLY A 189 14.95 10.41 -10.00
C GLY A 189 14.90 8.99 -9.44
N SER A 190 14.48 8.88 -8.18
CA SER A 190 14.32 7.60 -7.48
C SER A 190 12.83 7.30 -7.27
N PRO A 191 12.16 6.68 -8.24
CA PRO A 191 10.78 6.23 -8.07
C PRO A 191 10.73 5.06 -7.07
N ARG A 192 9.61 4.93 -6.35
CA ARG A 192 9.34 3.77 -5.49
C ARG A 192 7.93 3.27 -5.70
N GLU A 193 7.75 1.98 -5.53
CA GLU A 193 6.43 1.35 -5.62
C GLU A 193 5.68 1.72 -6.89
N MET A 194 6.35 1.53 -8.03
CA MET A 194 5.79 1.83 -9.35
C MET A 194 4.58 0.94 -9.65
N ARG A 195 3.54 1.51 -10.23
CA ARG A 195 2.32 0.81 -10.65
C ARG A 195 1.99 1.15 -12.08
N MET A 196 1.82 0.11 -12.90
CA MET A 196 1.43 0.26 -14.30
C MET A 196 -0.06 0.59 -14.41
N HIS A 197 -0.39 1.60 -15.19
CA HIS A 197 -1.78 1.90 -15.52
C HIS A 197 -2.35 0.83 -16.48
N PRO A 198 -3.66 0.52 -16.42
CA PRO A 198 -4.28 -0.50 -17.28
C PRO A 198 -4.14 -0.30 -18.78
N ASP A 199 -3.72 0.87 -19.27
CA ASP A 199 -3.47 1.13 -20.70
C ASP A 199 -2.10 0.65 -21.20
N ASP A 200 -1.23 0.15 -20.33
CA ASP A 200 0.15 -0.27 -20.61
C ASP A 200 1.11 0.86 -21.07
N GLU A 201 0.65 2.12 -21.02
CA GLU A 201 1.41 3.30 -21.48
C GLU A 201 1.78 4.24 -20.32
N HIS A 202 0.91 4.36 -19.33
CA HIS A 202 1.10 5.25 -18.18
C HIS A 202 1.52 4.49 -16.92
N MET A 203 2.09 5.24 -15.99
CA MET A 203 2.51 4.74 -14.67
C MET A 203 2.25 5.76 -13.58
N GLY A 204 2.03 5.24 -12.38
CA GLY A 204 2.08 6.02 -11.15
C GLY A 204 3.20 5.53 -10.24
N TRP A 205 3.78 6.43 -9.46
CA TRP A 205 4.79 6.10 -8.45
C TRP A 205 4.83 7.14 -7.34
N SER A 206 5.51 6.79 -6.26
CA SER A 206 5.85 7.72 -5.19
C SER A 206 7.35 7.98 -5.17
N SER A 207 7.79 9.08 -4.56
CA SER A 207 9.22 9.32 -4.31
C SER A 207 9.41 10.13 -3.04
N PHE A 208 10.41 9.76 -2.24
CA PHE A 208 10.85 10.56 -1.10
C PHE A 208 11.70 11.73 -1.57
N THR A 209 11.47 12.88 -0.97
CA THR A 209 12.19 14.11 -1.24
C THR A 209 12.52 14.82 0.08
N ALA A 210 13.31 15.89 0.03
CA ALA A 210 13.58 16.71 1.21
C ALA A 210 12.31 17.35 1.82
N GLY A 211 11.25 17.51 1.04
CA GLY A 211 9.96 18.07 1.48
C GLY A 211 8.94 17.02 1.95
N GLY A 212 9.29 15.73 1.92
CA GLY A 212 8.39 14.62 2.24
C GLY A 212 8.21 13.66 1.06
N GLN A 213 7.14 12.89 1.07
CA GLN A 213 6.79 12.00 -0.02
C GLN A 213 5.79 12.68 -0.97
N PHE A 214 6.08 12.63 -2.26
CA PHE A 214 5.17 13.03 -3.32
C PHE A 214 4.81 11.86 -4.21
N THR A 215 3.67 11.98 -4.86
CA THR A 215 3.17 11.02 -5.84
C THR A 215 3.20 11.63 -7.23
N TYR A 216 3.45 10.79 -8.22
CA TYR A 216 3.65 11.18 -9.60
C TYR A 216 2.85 10.29 -10.54
N PHE A 217 2.54 10.83 -11.71
CA PHE A 217 1.95 10.11 -12.82
C PHE A 217 2.64 10.56 -14.10
N GLY A 218 2.95 9.63 -15.00
CA GLY A 218 3.62 9.94 -16.25
C GLY A 218 3.50 8.80 -17.24
N ARG A 219 4.09 8.98 -18.41
CA ARG A 219 4.04 8.01 -19.53
C ARG A 219 5.39 7.32 -19.71
N LEU A 220 5.37 6.03 -20.04
CA LEU A 220 6.54 5.25 -20.43
C LEU A 220 6.80 5.42 -21.92
N GLU A 221 8.02 5.82 -22.28
CA GLU A 221 8.45 5.91 -23.67
C GLU A 221 9.73 5.10 -23.90
N PHE A 222 9.68 4.14 -24.83
CA PHE A 222 10.86 3.32 -25.13
C PHE A 222 11.89 4.13 -25.92
N ASN A 223 13.09 4.26 -25.36
CA ASN A 223 14.23 4.98 -25.92
C ASN A 223 15.34 3.99 -26.29
N SER A 224 15.41 3.65 -27.58
CA SER A 224 16.39 2.68 -28.08
C SER A 224 17.82 3.24 -28.18
N LYS A 225 18.01 4.56 -28.12
CA LYS A 225 19.30 5.24 -28.27
C LYS A 225 19.33 6.51 -27.41
N PRO A 226 19.37 6.38 -26.09
CA PRO A 226 19.41 7.54 -25.20
C PRO A 226 20.61 8.42 -25.48
N THR A 227 20.42 9.73 -25.47
CA THR A 227 21.45 10.75 -25.67
C THR A 227 21.64 11.63 -24.42
N SER A 228 20.89 11.35 -23.35
CA SER A 228 20.89 12.11 -22.10
C SER A 228 20.87 11.16 -20.90
N GLY A 229 21.27 11.64 -19.73
CA GLY A 229 21.38 10.88 -18.48
C GLY A 229 22.58 9.93 -18.48
N ASP A 230 22.89 9.39 -17.31
CA ASP A 230 24.05 8.51 -17.10
C ASP A 230 23.80 7.09 -17.65
N LEU A 231 22.55 6.72 -17.86
CA LEU A 231 22.12 5.42 -18.34
C LEU A 231 22.01 5.41 -19.89
N SER A 232 23.08 5.08 -20.59
CA SER A 232 23.21 5.16 -22.05
C SER A 232 22.83 3.90 -22.82
N VAL A 233 22.13 2.95 -22.19
CA VAL A 233 21.62 1.71 -22.80
C VAL A 233 20.16 1.89 -23.25
N PRO A 234 19.62 1.02 -24.17
CA PRO A 234 18.19 1.00 -24.43
C PRO A 234 17.38 0.89 -23.14
N ARG A 235 16.39 1.78 -22.96
CA ARG A 235 15.64 1.94 -21.71
C ARG A 235 14.24 2.47 -21.96
N TYR A 236 13.40 2.50 -20.93
CA TYR A 236 12.18 3.28 -20.91
C TYR A 236 12.43 4.59 -20.17
N ASP A 237 12.07 5.72 -20.77
CA ASP A 237 12.07 7.03 -20.13
C ASP A 237 10.68 7.32 -19.58
N LEU A 238 10.59 7.89 -18.35
CA LEU A 238 9.37 8.48 -17.82
C LEU A 238 9.25 9.90 -18.34
N VAL A 239 8.23 10.14 -19.15
CA VAL A 239 7.96 11.42 -19.80
C VAL A 239 6.58 11.95 -19.42
N ASP A 240 6.30 13.21 -19.77
CA ASP A 240 5.01 13.88 -19.48
C ASP A 240 4.62 13.75 -17.99
N VAL A 241 5.62 13.86 -17.11
CA VAL A 241 5.45 13.65 -15.68
C VAL A 241 4.64 14.77 -15.06
N ASN A 242 3.64 14.40 -14.26
CA ASN A 242 2.86 15.26 -13.40
C ASN A 242 3.14 14.92 -11.94
N ILE A 243 3.36 15.93 -11.10
CA ILE A 243 3.27 15.76 -9.66
C ILE A 243 1.81 15.86 -9.24
N LEU A 244 1.29 14.85 -8.54
CA LEU A 244 -0.13 14.75 -8.17
C LEU A 244 -0.45 15.66 -6.98
N TYR A 245 -0.06 16.92 -7.11
CA TYR A 245 -0.27 18.00 -6.16
C TYR A 245 -0.30 19.33 -6.89
N GLN A 246 -1.13 20.25 -6.43
CA GLN A 246 -1.20 21.61 -6.96
C GLN A 246 -0.89 22.59 -5.84
N GLU A 247 0.17 23.37 -6.02
CA GLU A 247 0.54 24.43 -5.08
C GLU A 247 -0.60 25.46 -4.93
N ASN A 248 -0.76 25.98 -3.72
CA ASN A 248 -1.86 26.90 -3.36
C ASN A 248 -3.28 26.34 -3.52
N SER A 249 -3.42 25.02 -3.72
CA SER A 249 -4.73 24.35 -3.65
C SER A 249 -5.23 24.27 -2.20
N THR A 250 -6.49 23.89 -2.04
CA THR A 250 -7.07 23.61 -0.72
C THR A 250 -6.32 22.47 -0.03
N ALA A 251 -5.82 22.72 1.19
CA ALA A 251 -5.21 21.69 2.03
C ALA A 251 -6.25 21.04 2.96
N PRO A 252 -6.03 19.80 3.42
CA PRO A 252 -6.98 19.08 4.29
C PRO A 252 -7.37 19.84 5.55
N ILE A 253 -6.43 20.56 6.15
CA ILE A 253 -6.68 21.44 7.30
C ILE A 253 -6.08 22.81 6.99
N MET A 254 -6.89 23.86 7.00
CA MET A 254 -6.44 25.23 6.73
C MET A 254 -6.82 26.19 7.86
N ALA A 255 -5.98 27.22 8.04
CA ALA A 255 -6.29 28.33 8.92
C ALA A 255 -7.02 29.43 8.16
N ASP A 256 -8.18 29.87 8.67
CA ASP A 256 -8.93 31.05 8.26
C ASP A 256 -9.03 32.02 9.45
N GLY A 257 -8.12 32.97 9.50
CA GLY A 257 -7.96 33.85 10.66
C GLY A 257 -7.66 33.06 11.94
N ASN A 258 -8.56 33.09 12.89
CA ASN A 258 -8.47 32.32 14.15
C ASN A 258 -9.30 31.02 14.14
N LYS A 259 -9.75 30.59 12.98
CA LYS A 259 -10.49 29.32 12.81
C LYS A 259 -9.64 28.30 12.07
N LEU A 260 -9.91 27.04 12.32
CA LEU A 260 -9.52 25.93 11.44
C LEU A 260 -10.73 25.49 10.62
N VAL A 261 -10.45 25.10 9.39
CA VAL A 261 -11.41 24.51 8.47
C VAL A 261 -10.84 23.19 7.98
N ILE A 262 -11.65 22.14 8.01
CA ILE A 262 -11.32 20.83 7.44
C ILE A 262 -11.99 20.73 6.08
N HIS A 263 -11.22 20.30 5.07
CA HIS A 263 -11.64 20.16 3.69
C HIS A 263 -11.54 18.71 3.26
N ASP A 264 -12.68 18.03 3.20
CA ASP A 264 -12.77 16.62 2.79
C ASP A 264 -12.51 16.40 1.31
N ASP A 265 -12.61 17.44 0.50
CA ASP A 265 -12.35 17.47 -0.94
C ASP A 265 -10.93 17.92 -1.30
N ALA A 266 -10.08 18.16 -0.30
CA ALA A 266 -8.69 18.54 -0.53
C ALA A 266 -7.90 17.40 -1.17
N ILE A 267 -7.19 17.73 -2.27
CA ILE A 267 -6.34 16.77 -2.98
C ILE A 267 -4.95 16.76 -2.34
N LEU A 268 -4.67 15.70 -1.59
CA LEU A 268 -3.34 15.44 -1.03
C LEU A 268 -3.09 13.93 -1.02
N LEU A 269 -2.31 13.45 -1.97
CA LEU A 269 -1.94 12.07 -2.09
C LEU A 269 -0.67 11.80 -1.27
N GLY A 270 -0.79 11.01 -0.22
CA GLY A 270 0.34 10.60 0.60
C GLY A 270 1.18 9.51 -0.08
N GLU A 271 0.54 8.48 -0.64
CA GLU A 271 1.22 7.36 -1.29
C GLU A 271 0.32 6.72 -2.34
N LEU A 272 0.83 6.54 -3.56
CA LEU A 272 0.10 5.86 -4.64
C LEU A 272 0.04 4.36 -4.37
N ARG A 273 -1.14 3.75 -4.62
CA ARG A 273 -1.37 2.31 -4.41
C ARG A 273 -1.81 1.56 -5.66
N GLY A 274 -2.19 2.22 -6.71
CA GLY A 274 -2.61 1.60 -7.96
C GLY A 274 -3.67 2.38 -8.70
N PHE A 275 -4.46 1.66 -9.46
CA PHE A 275 -5.54 2.20 -10.29
C PHE A 275 -6.79 1.34 -10.17
N SER A 276 -7.95 1.92 -10.51
CA SER A 276 -9.17 1.16 -10.74
C SER A 276 -8.99 0.18 -11.93
N GLY A 277 -9.87 -0.80 -12.05
CA GLY A 277 -9.80 -1.79 -13.13
C GLY A 277 -9.86 -1.19 -14.54
N SER A 278 -10.60 -0.09 -14.72
CA SER A 278 -10.60 0.71 -15.96
C SER A 278 -9.46 1.72 -16.06
N GLY A 279 -8.82 2.09 -14.93
CA GLY A 279 -7.80 3.13 -14.87
C GLY A 279 -8.36 4.56 -14.79
N ASP A 280 -9.65 4.77 -14.59
CA ASP A 280 -10.24 6.10 -14.45
C ASP A 280 -10.01 6.73 -13.07
N GLU A 281 -9.57 5.94 -12.08
CA GLU A 281 -9.25 6.38 -10.73
C GLU A 281 -7.83 5.96 -10.32
N ILE A 282 -7.15 6.85 -9.61
CA ILE A 282 -5.89 6.58 -8.89
C ILE A 282 -6.24 6.21 -7.46
N LEU A 283 -5.68 5.11 -6.97
CA LEU A 283 -5.81 4.65 -5.59
C LEU A 283 -4.63 5.17 -4.76
N TYR A 284 -4.91 5.69 -3.58
CA TYR A 284 -3.85 6.29 -2.76
C TYR A 284 -4.17 6.26 -1.26
N ILE A 285 -3.14 6.29 -0.44
CA ILE A 285 -3.26 6.61 0.98
C ILE A 285 -3.36 8.12 1.10
N GLY A 286 -4.45 8.59 1.68
CA GLY A 286 -4.75 10.01 1.86
C GLY A 286 -4.51 10.52 3.28
N SER A 287 -4.78 11.82 3.48
CA SER A 287 -4.80 12.41 4.80
C SER A 287 -5.89 11.79 5.67
N PRO A 288 -5.60 11.55 6.97
CA PRO A 288 -6.63 11.10 7.89
C PRO A 288 -7.85 12.02 7.90
N ARG A 289 -9.04 11.46 7.86
CA ARG A 289 -10.30 12.19 8.08
C ARG A 289 -10.81 12.09 9.51
N GLU A 290 -10.32 11.11 10.23
CA GLU A 290 -10.54 10.90 11.65
C GLU A 290 -9.20 10.67 12.35
N ALA A 291 -9.07 11.08 13.60
CA ALA A 291 -7.81 11.01 14.34
C ALA A 291 -7.23 9.59 14.37
N ASN A 292 -5.98 9.46 13.94
CA ASN A 292 -5.19 8.23 13.85
C ASN A 292 -5.75 7.15 12.90
N ASN A 293 -6.67 7.51 12.01
CA ASN A 293 -7.25 6.58 11.05
C ASN A 293 -6.72 6.86 9.64
N ILE A 294 -5.86 5.97 9.15
CA ILE A 294 -5.26 6.06 7.81
C ILE A 294 -6.05 5.16 6.87
N ASP A 295 -6.58 5.77 5.81
CA ASP A 295 -7.47 5.15 4.86
C ASP A 295 -6.96 5.25 3.43
N VAL A 296 -7.54 4.40 2.58
CA VAL A 296 -7.36 4.46 1.14
C VAL A 296 -8.52 5.19 0.49
N PHE A 297 -8.16 6.00 -0.48
CA PHE A 297 -9.05 6.82 -1.29
C PHE A 297 -8.88 6.50 -2.76
N ALA A 298 -9.87 6.85 -3.55
CA ALA A 298 -9.79 6.91 -4.99
C ALA A 298 -10.02 8.35 -5.46
N ILE A 299 -9.24 8.80 -6.45
CA ILE A 299 -9.41 10.08 -7.10
C ILE A 299 -9.54 9.89 -8.60
N HIS A 300 -10.57 10.46 -9.21
CA HIS A 300 -10.79 10.37 -10.64
C HIS A 300 -9.74 11.20 -11.40
N VAL A 301 -9.03 10.56 -12.33
CA VAL A 301 -7.84 11.13 -13.01
C VAL A 301 -8.09 12.47 -13.71
N THR A 302 -9.29 12.72 -14.26
CA THR A 302 -9.58 13.97 -14.98
C THR A 302 -10.39 14.97 -14.17
N THR A 303 -11.29 14.54 -13.28
CA THR A 303 -12.18 15.46 -12.56
C THR A 303 -11.65 15.85 -11.19
N GLY A 304 -10.71 15.08 -10.61
CA GLY A 304 -10.25 15.30 -9.24
C GLY A 304 -11.28 14.91 -8.16
N ALA A 305 -12.39 14.26 -8.55
CA ALA A 305 -13.41 13.81 -7.59
C ALA A 305 -12.85 12.70 -6.70
N ILE A 306 -12.92 12.92 -5.39
CA ILE A 306 -12.39 12.00 -4.37
C ILE A 306 -13.53 11.18 -3.76
N ARG A 307 -13.27 9.90 -3.50
CA ARG A 307 -14.10 9.05 -2.66
C ARG A 307 -13.24 8.23 -1.68
N ARG A 308 -13.69 8.11 -0.44
CA ARG A 308 -13.06 7.29 0.59
C ARG A 308 -13.48 5.83 0.39
N LEU A 309 -12.53 4.91 0.33
CA LEU A 309 -12.77 3.48 0.11
C LEU A 309 -12.78 2.69 1.41
N THR A 310 -11.97 3.10 2.38
CA THR A 310 -11.93 2.48 3.69
C THR A 310 -12.23 3.50 4.78
N SER A 311 -12.81 3.04 5.88
CA SER A 311 -13.11 3.88 7.04
C SER A 311 -13.06 3.09 8.35
N HIS A 312 -12.72 1.81 8.33
CA HIS A 312 -12.47 1.03 9.53
C HIS A 312 -11.34 1.66 10.35
N PRO A 313 -11.43 1.77 11.69
CA PRO A 313 -10.44 2.47 12.49
C PRO A 313 -9.10 1.73 12.64
N GLU A 314 -8.79 0.79 11.79
CA GLU A 314 -7.49 0.14 11.69
C GLU A 314 -6.86 0.43 10.33
N TYR A 315 -5.57 0.15 10.20
CA TYR A 315 -4.75 0.59 9.07
C TYR A 315 -4.98 -0.26 7.82
N THR A 316 -5.29 0.40 6.72
CA THR A 316 -5.34 -0.19 5.38
C THR A 316 -4.20 0.36 4.54
N ASP A 317 -3.55 -0.50 3.74
CA ASP A 317 -2.41 -0.06 2.92
C ASP A 317 -2.48 -0.60 1.49
N PRO A 318 -1.87 -1.75 1.10
CA PRO A 318 -1.92 -2.16 -0.29
C PRO A 318 -3.29 -2.69 -0.68
N MET A 319 -3.72 -2.35 -1.89
CA MET A 319 -4.98 -2.84 -2.43
C MET A 319 -4.93 -2.99 -3.95
N ALA A 320 -5.89 -3.76 -4.48
CA ALA A 320 -6.15 -3.86 -5.90
C ALA A 320 -7.66 -3.86 -6.18
N PHE A 321 -8.05 -3.26 -7.30
CA PHE A 321 -9.39 -3.39 -7.85
C PHE A 321 -9.51 -4.60 -8.77
N SER A 322 -10.68 -5.21 -8.80
CA SER A 322 -11.05 -6.15 -9.86
C SER A 322 -11.12 -5.43 -11.21
N HIS A 323 -10.83 -6.18 -12.27
CA HIS A 323 -10.77 -5.60 -13.63
C HIS A 323 -12.14 -5.10 -14.13
N ASP A 324 -13.25 -5.54 -13.54
CA ASP A 324 -14.62 -5.06 -13.81
C ASP A 324 -15.02 -3.82 -12.99
N ASN A 325 -14.17 -3.35 -12.09
CA ASN A 325 -14.41 -2.26 -11.13
C ASN A 325 -15.46 -2.54 -10.03
N ASP A 326 -15.88 -3.77 -9.84
CA ASP A 326 -16.96 -4.06 -8.88
C ASP A 326 -16.47 -4.38 -7.47
N TRP A 327 -15.21 -4.78 -7.34
CA TRP A 327 -14.61 -5.22 -6.09
C TRP A 327 -13.21 -4.65 -5.89
N LEU A 328 -12.82 -4.58 -4.63
CA LEU A 328 -11.44 -4.33 -4.23
C LEU A 328 -11.01 -5.36 -3.18
N VAL A 329 -9.75 -5.72 -3.19
CA VAL A 329 -9.11 -6.48 -2.12
C VAL A 329 -8.05 -5.59 -1.47
N ALA A 330 -8.14 -5.45 -0.14
CA ALA A 330 -7.23 -4.63 0.65
C ALA A 330 -6.46 -5.50 1.65
N MET A 331 -5.18 -5.19 1.85
CA MET A 331 -4.42 -5.71 2.97
C MET A 331 -4.58 -4.77 4.15
N ASP A 332 -5.17 -5.26 5.24
CA ASP A 332 -5.69 -4.43 6.33
C ASP A 332 -5.42 -5.09 7.68
N THR A 333 -5.22 -4.30 8.73
CA THR A 333 -5.03 -4.79 10.10
C THR A 333 -6.34 -5.00 10.85
N ARG A 334 -7.49 -4.75 10.23
CA ARG A 334 -8.82 -4.92 10.86
C ARG A 334 -9.01 -6.33 11.41
N GLY A 335 -9.64 -6.40 12.59
CA GLY A 335 -9.80 -7.65 13.32
C GLY A 335 -8.61 -8.03 14.21
N THR A 336 -7.50 -7.30 14.16
CA THR A 336 -6.34 -7.53 15.05
C THR A 336 -6.36 -6.72 16.33
N ASP A 337 -7.23 -5.70 16.40
CA ASP A 337 -7.31 -4.70 17.47
C ASP A 337 -5.98 -3.92 17.67
N ARG A 338 -5.05 -4.01 16.69
CA ARG A 338 -3.68 -3.48 16.81
C ARG A 338 -3.64 -1.95 17.00
N GLN A 339 -4.59 -1.24 16.42
CA GLN A 339 -4.67 0.22 16.43
C GLN A 339 -5.87 0.79 17.18
N MET A 340 -6.84 -0.04 17.55
CA MET A 340 -8.08 0.39 18.22
C MET A 340 -7.88 1.22 19.50
N TRP A 341 -6.73 1.06 20.16
CA TRP A 341 -6.39 1.84 21.37
C TRP A 341 -6.21 3.34 21.10
N MET A 342 -5.87 3.74 19.85
CA MET A 342 -5.68 5.16 19.47
C MET A 342 -6.74 5.66 18.48
N SER A 343 -7.20 4.82 17.55
CA SER A 343 -8.12 5.18 16.46
C SER A 343 -9.56 4.73 16.68
N GLY A 344 -9.83 3.85 17.65
CA GLY A 344 -11.14 3.24 17.83
C GLY A 344 -12.26 4.21 18.23
N MET A 345 -11.92 5.38 18.81
CA MET A 345 -12.90 6.44 19.08
C MET A 345 -13.12 7.25 17.79
N ARG A 346 -14.19 6.93 17.07
CA ARG A 346 -14.56 7.51 15.79
C ARG A 346 -15.04 8.97 15.90
N TYR A 347 -15.10 9.67 14.75
CA TYR A 347 -15.59 11.05 14.61
C TYR A 347 -14.75 12.11 15.34
N VAL A 348 -13.57 11.77 15.82
CA VAL A 348 -12.60 12.74 16.35
C VAL A 348 -11.87 13.37 15.17
N PRO A 349 -11.88 14.72 15.01
CA PRO A 349 -11.16 15.38 13.92
C PRO A 349 -9.67 15.06 13.96
N PRO A 350 -8.97 14.97 12.79
CA PRO A 350 -7.57 14.52 12.68
C PRO A 350 -6.56 15.62 13.07
N LEU A 351 -6.87 16.39 14.12
CA LEU A 351 -6.04 17.53 14.52
C LEU A 351 -4.70 17.10 15.11
N ILE A 352 -4.67 15.99 15.86
CA ILE A 352 -3.42 15.49 16.43
C ILE A 352 -2.51 14.85 15.38
N ASP A 353 -3.07 14.44 14.24
CA ASP A 353 -2.32 13.85 13.13
C ASP A 353 -1.38 14.85 12.45
N ILE A 354 -1.56 16.16 12.66
CA ILE A 354 -0.58 17.18 12.28
C ILE A 354 0.83 16.82 12.79
N VAL A 355 0.92 16.13 13.96
CA VAL A 355 2.20 15.74 14.57
C VAL A 355 2.30 14.24 14.91
N ALA A 356 1.19 13.48 14.84
CA ALA A 356 1.11 12.10 15.35
C ALA A 356 0.87 11.04 14.26
N VAL A 357 0.79 11.43 12.98
CA VAL A 357 0.49 10.50 11.87
C VAL A 357 1.47 9.32 11.81
N THR A 358 2.74 9.55 12.22
CA THR A 358 3.76 8.50 12.30
C THR A 358 3.35 7.37 13.25
N ALA A 359 2.69 7.66 14.37
CA ALA A 359 2.21 6.62 15.28
C ALA A 359 1.19 5.70 14.59
N ALA A 360 0.24 6.29 13.84
CA ALA A 360 -0.76 5.53 13.12
C ALA A 360 -0.14 4.67 12.01
N SER A 361 0.72 5.26 11.17
CA SER A 361 1.38 4.53 10.07
C SER A 361 2.31 3.44 10.55
N SER A 362 2.88 3.61 11.74
CA SER A 362 3.90 2.69 12.25
C SER A 362 3.34 1.56 13.11
N THR A 363 2.34 1.77 13.95
CA THR A 363 1.81 0.75 14.88
C THR A 363 1.31 -0.54 14.18
N ARG A 364 1.03 -0.47 12.88
CA ARG A 364 0.69 -1.63 12.03
C ARG A 364 1.77 -2.70 11.95
N ASN A 365 3.00 -2.36 12.25
CA ASN A 365 4.15 -3.23 12.07
C ASN A 365 4.75 -3.73 13.40
N ASN A 366 5.58 -4.75 13.30
CA ASN A 366 6.58 -5.15 14.29
C ASN A 366 7.76 -5.77 13.51
N GLY A 367 8.71 -4.95 13.10
CA GLY A 367 9.77 -5.37 12.18
C GLY A 367 9.18 -5.99 10.90
N PRO A 368 9.51 -7.24 10.57
CA PRO A 368 8.96 -7.90 9.37
C PRO A 368 7.46 -8.18 9.44
N ARG A 369 6.81 -8.13 10.60
CA ARG A 369 5.38 -8.36 10.76
C ARG A 369 4.57 -7.12 10.35
N ARG A 370 3.54 -7.30 9.51
CA ARG A 370 2.63 -6.23 9.06
C ARG A 370 1.24 -6.29 9.68
N PHE A 371 0.85 -7.38 10.30
CA PHE A 371 -0.50 -7.66 10.83
C PHE A 371 -1.62 -7.63 9.78
N PHE A 372 -1.30 -7.62 8.50
CA PHE A 372 -2.29 -7.57 7.43
C PHE A 372 -2.98 -8.89 7.20
N GLN A 373 -4.27 -8.80 6.86
CA GLN A 373 -5.07 -9.88 6.28
C GLN A 373 -5.77 -9.39 5.01
N PRO A 374 -6.07 -10.26 4.04
CA PRO A 374 -6.77 -9.88 2.83
C PRO A 374 -8.26 -9.68 3.09
N ILE A 375 -8.77 -8.49 2.81
CA ILE A 375 -10.17 -8.11 2.99
C ILE A 375 -10.80 -7.81 1.63
N LEU A 376 -11.87 -8.52 1.29
CA LEU A 376 -12.69 -8.23 0.11
C LEU A 376 -13.75 -7.19 0.46
N ILE A 377 -13.83 -6.13 -0.33
CA ILE A 377 -14.78 -5.02 -0.16
C ILE A 377 -15.42 -4.74 -1.53
N ASP A 378 -16.70 -4.39 -1.59
CA ASP A 378 -17.31 -3.97 -2.85
C ASP A 378 -16.83 -2.56 -3.29
N ARG A 379 -17.10 -2.20 -4.53
CA ARG A 379 -16.64 -0.93 -5.13
C ARG A 379 -17.04 0.34 -4.37
N TYR A 380 -18.06 0.25 -3.51
CA TYR A 380 -18.58 1.40 -2.76
C TYR A 380 -17.82 1.63 -1.45
N GLY A 381 -16.93 0.72 -1.07
CA GLY A 381 -16.10 0.85 0.12
C GLY A 381 -16.84 0.56 1.43
N ASP A 382 -16.15 0.85 2.53
CA ASP A 382 -16.68 0.74 3.88
C ASP A 382 -17.86 1.71 4.07
N ARG A 383 -18.94 1.24 4.69
CA ARG A 383 -20.14 2.05 4.97
C ARG A 383 -21.01 1.42 6.05
N ASP A 384 -21.64 2.22 6.87
CA ASP A 384 -22.45 1.77 7.99
C ASP A 384 -21.71 0.70 8.83
N ASP A 385 -22.26 -0.49 8.96
CA ASP A 385 -21.65 -1.65 9.63
C ASP A 385 -20.94 -2.61 8.66
N TYR A 386 -20.81 -2.24 7.39
CA TYR A 386 -20.11 -3.03 6.39
C TYR A 386 -18.65 -2.60 6.28
N PHE A 387 -17.76 -3.51 6.63
CA PHE A 387 -16.31 -3.34 6.56
C PHE A 387 -15.64 -4.44 5.73
N GLY A 388 -16.34 -4.98 4.71
CA GLY A 388 -15.83 -6.05 3.87
C GLY A 388 -15.81 -7.42 4.56
N GLN A 389 -15.15 -8.37 3.92
CA GLN A 389 -15.03 -9.76 4.38
C GLN A 389 -13.57 -10.19 4.36
N GLN A 390 -13.08 -10.76 5.45
CA GLN A 390 -11.76 -11.39 5.46
C GLN A 390 -11.80 -12.65 4.60
N ILE A 391 -10.93 -12.72 3.58
CA ILE A 391 -10.92 -13.82 2.60
C ILE A 391 -10.47 -15.13 3.26
N ASN A 392 -9.43 -15.09 4.08
CA ASN A 392 -8.82 -16.24 4.75
C ASN A 392 -9.34 -16.45 6.18
N GLU A 393 -10.62 -16.17 6.44
CA GLU A 393 -11.20 -16.33 7.77
C GLU A 393 -11.41 -17.79 8.16
N ASP A 394 -11.72 -18.66 7.20
CA ASP A 394 -12.01 -20.06 7.44
C ASP A 394 -10.80 -20.84 7.97
N GLY A 395 -10.99 -21.55 9.07
CA GLY A 395 -9.99 -22.38 9.71
C GLY A 395 -10.17 -22.42 11.22
N ASP A 396 -9.31 -23.17 11.89
CA ASP A 396 -9.32 -23.33 13.34
C ASP A 396 -8.24 -22.50 14.07
N GLY A 397 -7.52 -21.65 13.33
CA GLY A 397 -6.43 -20.81 13.83
C GLY A 397 -5.17 -21.59 14.22
N SER A 398 -5.13 -22.89 13.96
CA SER A 398 -3.97 -23.73 14.29
C SER A 398 -2.79 -23.44 13.36
N ASN A 399 -1.60 -23.85 13.80
CA ASN A 399 -0.37 -23.70 13.01
C ASN A 399 -0.50 -24.38 11.64
N GLY A 400 -0.41 -23.61 10.57
CA GLY A 400 -0.56 -24.04 9.18
C GLY A 400 -1.98 -24.01 8.62
N ALA A 401 -2.98 -23.66 9.42
CA ALA A 401 -4.33 -23.39 8.91
C ALA A 401 -4.34 -22.19 7.94
N ILE A 402 -5.41 -22.06 7.17
CA ILE A 402 -5.59 -20.91 6.26
C ILE A 402 -5.59 -19.60 7.04
N ASN A 403 -6.25 -19.59 8.20
CA ASN A 403 -6.34 -18.44 9.10
C ASN A 403 -5.29 -18.48 10.25
N ASP A 404 -4.18 -19.19 10.07
CA ASP A 404 -3.06 -19.19 11.05
C ASP A 404 -2.58 -17.75 11.29
N PRO A 405 -2.70 -17.21 12.52
CA PRO A 405 -2.36 -15.81 12.81
C PRO A 405 -0.86 -15.49 12.69
N ASN A 406 -0.01 -16.49 12.54
CA ASN A 406 1.42 -16.31 12.32
C ASN A 406 1.74 -15.98 10.85
N TRP A 407 0.79 -16.12 9.94
CA TRP A 407 0.95 -15.74 8.55
C TRP A 407 0.21 -14.43 8.27
N ASN A 408 0.95 -13.41 7.89
CA ASN A 408 0.39 -12.08 7.59
C ASN A 408 0.54 -11.72 6.12
N GLY A 409 -0.52 -11.11 5.58
CA GLY A 409 -0.55 -10.62 4.21
C GLY A 409 0.51 -9.56 3.92
N ARG A 410 0.87 -9.46 2.65
CA ARG A 410 1.86 -8.52 2.13
C ARG A 410 1.34 -7.88 0.84
N ALA A 411 2.01 -6.85 0.38
CA ALA A 411 1.74 -6.17 -0.89
C ALA A 411 2.26 -6.99 -2.09
N ASP A 412 1.58 -7.02 -3.21
CA ASP A 412 0.22 -6.53 -3.47
C ASP A 412 -0.69 -7.73 -3.66
N PRO A 413 -1.98 -7.65 -3.32
CA PRO A 413 -2.96 -8.63 -3.78
C PRO A 413 -3.34 -8.34 -5.24
N ALA A 414 -3.90 -9.32 -5.96
CA ALA A 414 -4.34 -9.14 -7.33
C ALA A 414 -5.57 -9.99 -7.67
N PHE A 415 -6.48 -9.45 -8.49
CA PHE A 415 -7.58 -10.22 -9.08
C PHE A 415 -7.18 -10.88 -10.39
N SER A 416 -7.75 -12.06 -10.67
CA SER A 416 -7.75 -12.59 -12.03
C SER A 416 -8.53 -11.65 -12.97
N PRO A 417 -8.22 -11.64 -14.29
CA PRO A 417 -8.90 -10.76 -15.24
C PRO A 417 -10.41 -10.91 -15.27
N ASP A 418 -10.93 -12.09 -14.96
CA ASP A 418 -12.35 -12.42 -14.92
C ASP A 418 -13.01 -12.25 -13.54
N GLY A 419 -12.26 -11.74 -12.54
CA GLY A 419 -12.76 -11.46 -11.20
C GLY A 419 -13.06 -12.69 -10.34
N THR A 420 -12.81 -13.92 -10.81
CA THR A 420 -13.15 -15.15 -10.07
C THR A 420 -12.11 -15.59 -9.08
N GLN A 421 -10.87 -15.11 -9.19
CA GLN A 421 -9.77 -15.50 -8.32
C GLN A 421 -9.04 -14.27 -7.76
N ILE A 422 -8.45 -14.45 -6.58
CA ILE A 422 -7.60 -13.47 -5.92
C ILE A 422 -6.30 -14.15 -5.52
N ALA A 423 -5.18 -13.66 -6.05
CA ALA A 423 -3.85 -14.05 -5.59
C ALA A 423 -3.38 -13.07 -4.51
N TYR A 424 -2.79 -13.60 -3.47
CA TYR A 424 -2.12 -12.83 -2.42
C TYR A 424 -0.98 -13.63 -1.82
N TRP A 425 -0.04 -12.97 -1.18
CA TRP A 425 1.02 -13.69 -0.50
C TRP A 425 1.11 -13.32 0.97
N GLN A 426 1.68 -14.22 1.74
CA GLN A 426 1.85 -14.08 3.17
C GLN A 426 3.30 -14.36 3.56
N ALA A 427 3.75 -13.64 4.57
CA ALA A 427 5.01 -13.92 5.24
C ALA A 427 4.76 -14.47 6.65
N LEU A 428 5.57 -15.44 7.06
CA LEU A 428 5.58 -15.94 8.42
C LEU A 428 6.09 -14.85 9.34
N VAL A 429 5.35 -14.61 10.39
CA VAL A 429 5.70 -13.62 11.39
C VAL A 429 6.95 -14.06 12.15
N THR A 430 8.00 -13.27 12.02
CA THR A 430 9.14 -13.37 12.93
C THR A 430 9.24 -12.06 13.68
N SER A 431 9.20 -12.11 14.99
CA SER A 431 9.41 -10.91 15.76
C SER A 431 10.90 -10.51 15.73
N PRO A 432 11.24 -9.22 15.85
CA PRO A 432 12.63 -8.75 15.80
C PRO A 432 13.53 -9.43 16.82
N SER A 433 13.01 -9.72 18.02
CA SER A 433 13.72 -10.43 19.08
C SER A 433 12.95 -11.69 19.48
N CYS A 434 12.81 -12.61 18.53
CA CYS A 434 12.13 -13.86 18.73
C CYS A 434 12.72 -14.63 19.94
N GLY A 435 11.89 -14.88 20.97
CA GLY A 435 12.29 -15.55 22.20
C GLY A 435 12.98 -14.68 23.24
N GLY A 436 13.16 -13.35 23.00
CA GLY A 436 13.70 -12.41 23.98
C GLY A 436 12.63 -11.80 24.89
N GLU A 437 12.71 -10.52 25.15
CA GLU A 437 11.69 -9.76 25.91
C GLU A 437 10.38 -9.59 25.13
N ASN A 438 10.38 -9.90 23.86
CA ASN A 438 9.22 -9.83 23.00
C ASN A 438 8.19 -10.90 23.38
N PRO A 439 6.94 -10.55 23.70
CA PRO A 439 5.90 -11.48 24.06
C PRO A 439 5.40 -12.37 22.91
N LEU A 440 5.80 -12.09 21.66
CA LEU A 440 5.45 -12.93 20.52
C LEU A 440 6.32 -14.18 20.49
N VAL A 441 5.68 -15.32 20.26
CA VAL A 441 6.39 -16.60 20.06
C VAL A 441 7.15 -16.60 18.73
N CYS A 442 8.14 -17.51 18.63
CA CYS A 442 8.85 -17.79 17.39
C CYS A 442 8.13 -18.92 16.64
N PRO A 443 7.26 -18.63 15.67
CA PRO A 443 6.58 -19.69 14.95
C PRO A 443 7.53 -20.44 14.03
N GLU A 444 7.34 -21.76 13.92
CA GLU A 444 7.98 -22.57 12.91
C GLU A 444 7.16 -22.56 11.63
N SER A 445 7.82 -22.50 10.49
CA SER A 445 7.14 -22.54 9.20
C SER A 445 6.55 -23.93 8.94
N THR A 446 5.28 -23.96 8.56
CA THR A 446 4.57 -25.14 8.06
C THR A 446 4.61 -25.25 6.53
N ALA A 447 5.11 -24.23 5.83
CA ALA A 447 5.24 -24.25 4.38
C ALA A 447 6.34 -25.20 3.90
N GLN A 448 6.24 -25.65 2.64
CA GLN A 448 7.17 -26.59 2.04
C GLN A 448 8.63 -26.14 2.18
N GLY A 449 9.50 -27.01 2.65
CA GLY A 449 10.93 -26.76 2.83
C GLY A 449 11.26 -25.74 3.93
N GLY A 450 10.29 -25.38 4.77
CA GLY A 450 10.48 -24.43 5.86
C GLY A 450 10.60 -22.97 5.40
N ARG A 451 10.12 -22.63 4.19
CA ARG A 451 10.11 -21.25 3.70
C ARG A 451 9.22 -20.38 4.56
N ARG A 452 9.58 -19.10 4.65
CA ARG A 452 8.88 -18.10 5.48
C ARG A 452 7.89 -17.25 4.70
N TYR A 453 7.46 -17.73 3.54
CA TYR A 453 6.48 -17.07 2.68
C TYR A 453 5.65 -18.12 1.93
N ARG A 454 4.44 -17.75 1.55
CA ARG A 454 3.55 -18.59 0.76
C ARG A 454 2.72 -17.75 -0.19
N LEU A 455 2.47 -18.30 -1.37
CA LEU A 455 1.60 -17.69 -2.38
C LEU A 455 0.24 -18.36 -2.29
N MET A 456 -0.79 -17.60 -2.04
CA MET A 456 -2.16 -18.08 -1.85
C MET A 456 -3.02 -17.70 -3.04
N LEU A 457 -3.93 -18.59 -3.39
CA LEU A 457 -4.96 -18.39 -4.39
C LEU A 457 -6.32 -18.64 -3.76
N ALA A 458 -7.16 -17.63 -3.69
CA ALA A 458 -8.55 -17.71 -3.26
C ALA A 458 -9.45 -17.72 -4.51
N THR A 459 -10.23 -18.79 -4.69
CA THR A 459 -11.23 -18.90 -5.75
C THR A 459 -12.61 -18.58 -5.16
N ARG A 460 -13.33 -17.64 -5.76
CA ARG A 460 -14.72 -17.27 -5.41
C ARG A 460 -15.66 -18.30 -5.99
N THR A 461 -16.17 -19.22 -5.18
CA THR A 461 -16.86 -20.43 -5.67
C THR A 461 -18.24 -20.16 -6.27
N ASP A 462 -18.88 -19.07 -5.86
CA ASP A 462 -20.24 -18.69 -6.29
C ASP A 462 -20.24 -17.54 -7.31
N ARG A 463 -19.05 -17.15 -7.81
CA ARG A 463 -18.89 -16.02 -8.74
C ARG A 463 -18.72 -16.51 -10.18
N GLU A 464 -19.58 -16.02 -11.06
CA GLU A 464 -19.42 -16.21 -12.50
C GLU A 464 -18.33 -15.25 -13.04
N PRO A 465 -17.56 -15.65 -14.06
CA PRO A 465 -16.60 -14.78 -14.73
C PRO A 465 -17.24 -13.50 -15.27
N THR A 466 -16.56 -12.38 -15.11
CA THR A 466 -16.96 -11.08 -15.65
C THR A 466 -15.97 -10.60 -16.71
N ASP A 467 -16.41 -9.77 -17.64
CA ASP A 467 -15.52 -9.09 -18.57
C ASP A 467 -14.85 -7.90 -17.88
N PRO A 468 -13.56 -7.65 -18.13
CA PRO A 468 -12.89 -6.44 -17.67
C PRO A 468 -13.60 -5.17 -18.14
N ALA A 469 -13.62 -4.14 -17.31
CA ALA A 469 -14.12 -2.83 -17.68
C ALA A 469 -13.31 -2.26 -18.87
N PRO A 470 -13.95 -1.50 -19.79
CA PRO A 470 -13.24 -0.80 -20.85
C PRO A 470 -12.17 0.13 -20.27
N ILE A 471 -10.97 0.11 -20.85
CA ILE A 471 -9.88 0.97 -20.41
C ILE A 471 -10.24 2.44 -20.66
N TYR A 472 -10.12 3.22 -19.60
CA TYR A 472 -10.28 4.67 -19.68
C TYR A 472 -9.06 5.29 -20.35
N LYS A 473 -9.30 6.17 -21.31
CA LYS A 473 -8.22 6.90 -21.95
C LYS A 473 -7.81 8.07 -21.08
N VAL A 474 -6.69 7.93 -20.37
CA VAL A 474 -6.13 9.01 -19.55
C VAL A 474 -5.37 10.03 -20.43
N PRO A 475 -5.37 11.31 -20.06
CA PRO A 475 -4.51 12.31 -20.69
C PRO A 475 -3.08 12.24 -20.10
N ASP A 476 -2.08 12.61 -20.90
CA ASP A 476 -0.69 12.78 -20.42
C ASP A 476 -0.59 13.90 -19.36
N GLU A 477 -1.45 14.91 -19.46
CA GLU A 477 -1.52 16.02 -18.50
C GLU A 477 -2.78 15.87 -17.63
N ILE A 478 -2.58 15.68 -16.33
CA ILE A 478 -3.66 15.54 -15.34
C ILE A 478 -4.19 16.93 -14.96
N PRO A 479 -5.49 17.24 -15.20
CA PRO A 479 -5.99 18.62 -15.10
C PRO A 479 -5.89 19.26 -13.70
N TRP A 480 -5.88 18.47 -12.64
CA TRP A 480 -5.79 18.93 -11.25
C TRP A 480 -4.39 18.75 -10.64
N ALA A 481 -3.43 18.25 -11.40
CA ALA A 481 -2.03 18.07 -10.98
C ALA A 481 -1.16 19.19 -11.57
N THR A 482 0.11 19.21 -11.26
CA THR A 482 1.08 20.13 -11.80
C THR A 482 2.03 19.41 -12.75
N PRO A 483 2.20 19.84 -14.01
CA PRO A 483 3.26 19.33 -14.88
C PRO A 483 4.63 19.47 -14.20
N PHE A 484 5.42 18.39 -14.27
CA PHE A 484 6.71 18.28 -13.59
C PHE A 484 7.84 17.91 -14.57
N PRO A 485 8.16 18.79 -15.54
CA PRO A 485 9.25 18.56 -16.48
C PRO A 485 10.61 18.55 -15.74
N PRO A 486 11.64 17.93 -16.34
CA PRO A 486 12.99 17.90 -15.77
C PRO A 486 13.49 19.30 -15.39
N GLY A 487 14.02 19.45 -14.18
CA GLY A 487 14.49 20.72 -13.63
C GLY A 487 13.44 21.53 -12.88
N SER A 488 12.23 20.99 -12.70
CA SER A 488 11.20 21.63 -11.87
C SER A 488 11.58 21.59 -10.39
N ASP A 489 11.21 22.66 -9.69
CA ASP A 489 11.25 22.67 -8.23
C ASP A 489 10.04 21.93 -7.66
N LEU A 490 10.21 21.35 -6.46
CA LEU A 490 9.11 20.71 -5.74
C LEU A 490 8.14 21.79 -5.23
N PRO A 491 6.82 21.56 -5.33
CA PRO A 491 5.85 22.49 -4.78
C PRO A 491 5.91 22.53 -3.26
N GLU A 492 5.63 23.68 -2.67
CA GLU A 492 5.51 23.83 -1.23
C GLU A 492 4.18 23.23 -0.72
N ILE A 493 4.24 22.28 0.20
CA ILE A 493 3.04 21.74 0.85
C ILE A 493 2.60 22.69 1.95
N TYR A 494 1.33 23.10 1.89
CA TYR A 494 0.75 23.95 2.93
C TYR A 494 0.81 23.26 4.30
N ALA A 495 1.39 23.95 5.27
CA ALA A 495 1.39 23.56 6.68
C ALA A 495 0.62 24.59 7.50
N VAL A 496 -0.27 24.11 8.37
CA VAL A 496 -1.01 25.00 9.26
C VAL A 496 -0.04 25.75 10.19
N PRO A 497 -0.05 27.09 10.21
CA PRO A 497 0.85 27.87 11.07
C PRO A 497 0.61 27.60 12.56
N ALA A 498 1.66 27.74 13.37
CA ALA A 498 1.52 27.75 14.81
C ALA A 498 0.60 28.90 15.27
N GLY A 499 -0.29 28.62 16.24
CA GLY A 499 -1.28 29.60 16.67
C GLY A 499 -2.37 28.99 17.53
N ASN A 500 -3.35 29.83 17.90
CA ASN A 500 -4.54 29.37 18.62
C ASN A 500 -5.77 29.55 17.72
N TYR A 501 -6.53 28.48 17.59
CA TYR A 501 -7.63 28.38 16.65
C TYR A 501 -8.88 27.81 17.30
N THR A 502 -10.01 28.00 16.66
CA THR A 502 -11.27 27.32 16.95
C THR A 502 -11.70 26.51 15.73
N LEU A 503 -11.95 25.21 15.90
CA LEU A 503 -12.67 24.40 14.96
C LEU A 503 -14.11 24.27 15.42
N HIS A 504 -15.08 24.62 14.59
CA HIS A 504 -16.49 24.44 14.87
C HIS A 504 -16.99 23.12 14.33
N GLY A 505 -17.75 22.38 15.12
CA GLY A 505 -18.46 21.19 14.62
C GLY A 505 -19.55 21.60 13.64
N SER A 506 -19.72 20.84 12.58
CA SER A 506 -20.70 21.13 11.53
C SER A 506 -22.14 21.07 12.05
N SER A 507 -22.40 20.24 13.08
CA SER A 507 -23.69 20.13 13.76
C SER A 507 -23.73 20.89 15.08
N SER A 508 -22.71 20.76 15.93
CA SER A 508 -22.69 21.45 17.23
C SER A 508 -21.29 21.58 17.83
N GLY A 509 -21.17 22.47 18.79
CA GLY A 509 -19.99 22.62 19.66
C GLY A 509 -18.74 23.11 18.94
N SER A 510 -17.60 22.96 19.62
CA SER A 510 -16.31 23.42 19.07
C SER A 510 -15.13 22.71 19.74
N ALA A 511 -13.98 22.79 19.06
CA ALA A 511 -12.67 22.44 19.59
C ALA A 511 -11.78 23.68 19.64
N GLN A 512 -11.19 23.97 20.81
CA GLN A 512 -10.13 24.96 20.96
C GLN A 512 -8.80 24.29 20.70
N VAL A 513 -8.05 24.80 19.72
CA VAL A 513 -6.81 24.18 19.21
C VAL A 513 -5.65 25.12 19.44
N SER A 514 -4.57 24.62 20.03
CA SER A 514 -3.31 25.34 20.14
C SER A 514 -2.21 24.54 19.43
N LEU A 515 -1.66 25.13 18.37
CA LEU A 515 -0.53 24.60 17.61
C LEU A 515 0.74 25.31 18.04
N VAL A 516 1.71 24.57 18.57
CA VAL A 516 2.95 25.14 19.12
C VAL A 516 4.12 24.68 18.27
N ALA A 517 4.85 25.68 17.74
CA ALA A 517 6.06 25.42 16.97
C ALA A 517 7.22 24.94 17.87
N GLY A 518 8.02 24.04 17.35
CA GLY A 518 9.32 23.71 17.91
C GLY A 518 10.41 24.73 17.55
N ALA A 519 11.65 24.42 17.86
CA ALA A 519 12.79 25.28 17.59
C ALA A 519 13.02 25.53 16.09
N SER A 520 12.61 24.61 15.23
CA SER A 520 12.67 24.72 13.75
C SER A 520 11.58 25.63 13.14
N GLY A 521 10.60 26.09 13.94
CA GLY A 521 9.44 26.82 13.45
C GLY A 521 8.29 25.92 12.96
N VAL A 522 8.50 24.62 12.82
CA VAL A 522 7.47 23.65 12.46
C VAL A 522 6.62 23.30 13.69
N VAL A 523 5.31 23.09 13.51
CA VAL A 523 4.42 22.64 14.59
C VAL A 523 4.93 21.30 15.14
N GLN A 524 5.16 21.27 16.44
CA GLN A 524 5.66 20.13 17.20
C GLN A 524 4.67 19.63 18.25
N THR A 525 3.78 20.52 18.71
CA THR A 525 2.78 20.18 19.72
C THR A 525 1.40 20.61 19.27
N VAL A 526 0.44 19.71 19.40
CA VAL A 526 -0.99 19.98 19.24
C VAL A 526 -1.67 19.80 20.57
N LYS A 527 -2.48 20.79 20.98
CA LYS A 527 -3.37 20.72 22.17
C LYS A 527 -4.78 21.02 21.72
N VAL A 528 -5.72 20.16 22.06
CA VAL A 528 -7.13 20.31 21.69
C VAL A 528 -8.00 20.18 22.93
N LYS A 529 -9.02 21.06 23.05
CA LYS A 529 -10.08 20.95 24.04
C LYS A 529 -11.44 20.97 23.34
N TYR A 530 -12.12 19.83 23.36
CA TYR A 530 -13.46 19.66 22.79
C TYR A 530 -14.54 20.06 23.78
N SER A 531 -15.58 20.73 23.30
CA SER A 531 -16.75 21.18 24.04
C SER A 531 -18.00 20.86 23.25
N ASN A 532 -18.60 19.70 23.47
CA ASN A 532 -19.78 19.20 22.77
C ASN A 532 -19.62 19.22 21.24
N TYR A 533 -18.41 18.91 20.75
CA TYR A 533 -18.09 18.92 19.34
C TYR A 533 -18.79 17.76 18.63
N SER A 534 -19.46 18.06 17.51
CA SER A 534 -20.11 17.07 16.66
C SER A 534 -20.24 17.59 15.23
N ASP A 535 -19.89 16.75 14.26
CA ASP A 535 -20.11 17.02 12.83
C ASP A 535 -21.42 16.40 12.33
N ASP A 536 -21.84 15.26 12.87
CA ASP A 536 -23.01 14.49 12.44
C ASP A 536 -24.29 14.75 13.28
N GLY A 537 -24.18 15.33 14.47
CA GLY A 537 -25.29 15.53 15.38
C GLY A 537 -25.68 14.29 16.20
N GLU A 538 -24.96 13.21 16.07
CA GLU A 538 -25.20 11.93 16.73
C GLU A 538 -24.05 11.55 17.70
N HIS A 539 -22.81 11.95 17.42
CA HIS A 539 -21.62 11.69 18.21
C HIS A 539 -21.08 12.99 18.79
N PHE A 540 -21.01 13.12 20.11
CA PHE A 540 -20.60 14.34 20.80
C PHE A 540 -19.32 14.13 21.59
N ILE A 541 -18.27 14.87 21.25
CA ILE A 541 -16.94 14.76 21.83
C ILE A 541 -16.71 15.84 22.86
N HIS A 542 -16.18 15.44 24.02
CA HIS A 542 -15.81 16.28 25.13
C HIS A 542 -14.41 15.91 25.61
N GLY A 543 -13.75 16.85 26.31
CA GLY A 543 -12.50 16.61 26.99
C GLY A 543 -11.32 17.28 26.31
N ARG A 544 -10.13 16.73 26.49
CA ARG A 544 -8.89 17.32 25.98
C ARG A 544 -7.89 16.26 25.57
N GLU A 545 -7.10 16.61 24.58
CA GLU A 545 -6.02 15.77 24.07
C GLU A 545 -4.82 16.64 23.71
N SER A 546 -3.62 16.16 23.93
CA SER A 546 -2.40 16.81 23.46
C SER A 546 -1.33 15.80 23.08
N VAL A 547 -0.63 16.09 21.98
CA VAL A 547 0.51 15.32 21.53
C VAL A 547 1.67 16.25 21.24
N THR A 548 2.85 15.89 21.75
CA THR A 548 4.11 16.51 21.37
C THR A 548 4.98 15.45 20.71
N THR A 549 5.47 15.71 19.50
CA THR A 549 6.38 14.82 18.79
C THR A 549 7.78 15.41 18.78
N THR A 550 8.76 14.57 19.08
CA THR A 550 10.19 14.92 19.04
C THR A 550 10.94 13.92 18.20
N ILE A 551 11.81 14.42 17.31
CA ILE A 551 12.78 13.60 16.58
C ILE A 551 14.11 13.68 17.36
N PRO A 552 14.51 12.58 18.05
CA PRO A 552 15.66 12.64 18.97
C PRO A 552 17.02 12.74 18.27
N SER A 553 17.12 12.34 16.99
CA SER A 553 18.36 12.40 16.21
C SER A 553 18.09 12.80 14.78
N ALA A 554 18.89 13.70 14.25
CA ALA A 554 18.86 14.05 12.83
C ALA A 554 19.36 12.90 11.93
N ASP A 555 20.16 11.98 12.47
CA ASP A 555 20.67 10.82 11.74
C ASP A 555 19.59 9.73 11.53
N ASN A 556 18.53 9.75 12.34
CA ASN A 556 17.37 8.90 12.14
C ASN A 556 16.07 9.73 12.22
N PRO A 557 15.67 10.38 11.12
CA PRO A 557 14.46 11.21 11.07
C PRO A 557 13.16 10.38 11.19
N TRP A 558 13.22 9.07 11.02
CA TRP A 558 12.10 8.15 11.12
C TRP A 558 11.74 7.79 12.56
N LEU A 559 12.72 7.92 13.50
CA LEU A 559 12.49 7.69 14.91
C LEU A 559 11.77 8.89 15.53
N ASN A 560 10.62 8.62 16.13
CA ASN A 560 9.78 9.62 16.79
C ASN A 560 9.55 9.25 18.25
N VAL A 561 9.55 10.25 19.12
CA VAL A 561 9.12 10.15 20.51
C VAL A 561 7.89 11.04 20.67
N LEU A 562 6.76 10.43 21.05
CA LEU A 562 5.49 11.12 21.25
C LEU A 562 5.14 11.13 22.75
N ASP A 563 5.00 12.33 23.33
CA ASP A 563 4.36 12.52 24.62
C ASP A 563 2.87 12.77 24.38
N TRP A 564 2.01 11.87 24.87
CA TRP A 564 0.59 11.87 24.55
C TRP A 564 -0.27 11.88 25.81
N TYR A 565 -1.10 12.89 25.93
CA TYR A 565 -2.14 12.97 26.92
C TYR A 565 -3.51 12.96 26.26
N SER A 566 -4.41 12.11 26.73
CA SER A 566 -5.82 12.09 26.32
C SER A 566 -6.73 11.89 27.51
N ASP A 567 -7.80 12.68 27.58
CA ASP A 567 -8.95 12.53 28.48
C ASP A 567 -10.20 12.93 27.66
N LEU A 568 -10.49 12.12 26.64
CA LEU A 568 -11.64 12.29 25.76
C LEU A 568 -12.78 11.39 26.19
N ASN A 569 -14.00 11.91 26.02
CA ASN A 569 -15.24 11.16 26.19
C ASN A 569 -16.17 11.47 25.02
N GLN A 570 -16.85 10.45 24.52
CA GLN A 570 -17.86 10.52 23.47
C GLN A 570 -19.20 10.06 24.04
N THR A 571 -20.26 10.77 23.69
CA THR A 571 -21.64 10.46 24.06
C THR A 571 -22.54 10.54 22.83
N GLY A 572 -23.75 10.05 22.93
CA GLY A 572 -24.70 10.02 21.83
C GLY A 572 -24.96 8.60 21.34
N ALA A 573 -24.88 8.36 20.02
CA ALA A 573 -25.15 7.06 19.42
C ALA A 573 -24.18 5.96 19.93
N VAL A 574 -22.92 6.33 20.21
CA VAL A 574 -21.90 5.45 20.78
C VAL A 574 -21.31 6.09 22.03
N THR A 575 -21.07 5.31 23.07
CA THR A 575 -20.34 5.75 24.26
C THR A 575 -18.90 5.30 24.18
N ALA A 576 -17.97 6.25 24.07
CA ALA A 576 -16.54 5.94 24.03
C ALA A 576 -15.70 6.86 24.91
N SER A 577 -14.49 6.42 25.25
CA SER A 577 -13.49 7.27 25.90
C SER A 577 -12.08 6.86 25.47
N LYS A 578 -11.19 7.85 25.30
CA LYS A 578 -9.75 7.64 25.07
C LYS A 578 -8.97 8.31 26.21
N LYS A 579 -8.21 7.51 26.99
CA LYS A 579 -7.62 7.99 28.24
C LYS A 579 -6.18 7.54 28.44
N THR A 580 -5.34 8.51 28.75
CA THR A 580 -3.98 8.28 29.26
C THR A 580 -4.03 7.90 30.74
N GLY A 581 -3.29 6.88 31.14
CA GLY A 581 -3.17 6.45 32.52
C GLY A 581 -2.46 7.47 33.43
N PRO A 582 -2.52 7.28 34.76
CA PRO A 582 -1.93 8.23 35.73
C PRO A 582 -0.41 8.42 35.55
N GLY A 583 0.29 7.42 34.99
CA GLY A 583 1.72 7.49 34.73
C GLY A 583 2.10 8.25 33.45
N GLY A 584 1.11 8.80 32.71
CA GLY A 584 1.33 9.39 31.40
C GLY A 584 1.33 8.34 30.28
N PHE A 585 1.70 8.77 29.06
CA PHE A 585 1.95 7.89 27.92
C PHE A 585 3.01 8.52 27.03
N GLN A 586 4.13 7.84 26.89
CA GLN A 586 5.18 8.21 25.96
C GLN A 586 5.43 7.03 25.04
N LEU A 587 5.39 7.28 23.73
CA LEU A 587 5.60 6.28 22.69
C LEU A 587 6.87 6.60 21.91
N THR A 588 7.81 5.66 21.86
CA THR A 588 8.95 5.70 20.95
C THR A 588 8.66 4.75 19.80
N ILE A 589 8.70 5.24 18.58
CA ILE A 589 8.32 4.49 17.40
C ILE A 589 9.12 4.95 16.18
N ASP A 590 9.52 4.00 15.35
CA ASP A 590 10.22 4.23 14.08
C ASP A 590 9.26 3.96 12.92
N ALA A 591 9.16 4.86 11.97
CA ALA A 591 8.21 4.74 10.86
C ALA A 591 8.54 3.58 9.90
N MET A 592 9.78 3.13 9.86
CA MET A 592 10.23 2.11 8.92
C MET A 592 10.31 0.72 9.56
N GLU A 593 10.85 0.62 10.77
CA GLU A 593 11.09 -0.67 11.42
C GLU A 593 10.06 -1.02 12.49
N ASN A 594 9.62 0.00 13.27
CA ASN A 594 8.45 -0.16 14.07
C ASN A 594 8.46 -1.14 15.21
N ASN A 595 9.38 -1.02 16.09
CA ASN A 595 9.31 -1.66 17.39
C ASN A 595 8.52 -0.75 18.32
N PHE A 596 7.32 -1.16 18.67
CA PHE A 596 6.46 -0.42 19.60
C PHE A 596 7.08 -0.41 21.00
N GLU A 597 7.45 0.77 21.49
CA GLU A 597 8.00 0.96 22.84
C GLU A 597 7.26 2.09 23.54
N ALA A 598 6.42 1.72 24.51
CA ALA A 598 5.62 2.66 25.28
C ALA A 598 5.99 2.66 26.76
N ASN A 599 6.05 3.85 27.35
CA ASN A 599 6.07 4.06 28.80
C ASN A 599 4.74 4.67 29.22
N GLY A 600 4.06 4.05 30.19
CA GLY A 600 2.70 4.41 30.58
C GLY A 600 1.63 3.72 29.73
N THR A 601 0.41 4.25 29.74
CA THR A 601 -0.73 3.63 29.06
C THR A 601 -1.64 4.64 28.37
N LEU A 602 -2.14 4.27 27.20
CA LEU A 602 -3.25 4.91 26.50
C LEU A 602 -4.26 3.84 26.11
N THR A 603 -5.52 4.03 26.46
CA THR A 603 -6.59 3.06 26.21
C THR A 603 -7.81 3.74 25.61
N THR A 604 -8.49 3.04 24.71
CA THR A 604 -9.82 3.42 24.22
C THR A 604 -10.84 2.41 24.72
N THR A 605 -11.97 2.90 25.22
CA THR A 605 -13.12 2.06 25.61
C THR A 605 -14.30 2.46 24.73
N ILE A 606 -14.97 1.49 24.11
CA ILE A 606 -16.13 1.69 23.24
C ILE A 606 -17.23 0.77 23.74
N ASP A 607 -18.38 1.31 24.15
CA ASP A 607 -19.53 0.56 24.69
C ASP A 607 -19.12 -0.51 25.72
N GLY A 608 -18.13 -0.18 26.55
CA GLY A 608 -17.61 -1.03 27.62
C GLY A 608 -16.50 -2.00 27.21
N LYS A 609 -16.22 -2.22 25.92
CA LYS A 609 -15.05 -2.98 25.45
C LYS A 609 -13.80 -2.11 25.52
N VAL A 610 -12.76 -2.61 26.20
CA VAL A 610 -11.49 -1.89 26.40
C VAL A 610 -10.44 -2.37 25.39
N TYR A 611 -9.90 -1.43 24.62
CA TYR A 611 -8.79 -1.62 23.72
C TYR A 611 -7.53 -1.02 24.33
N LYS A 612 -6.48 -1.83 24.43
CA LYS A 612 -5.20 -1.46 25.01
C LYS A 612 -4.14 -1.32 23.93
N GLN A 613 -3.14 -0.48 24.18
CA GLN A 613 -1.96 -0.44 23.33
C GLN A 613 -1.27 -1.82 23.27
N PRO A 614 -0.53 -2.10 22.19
CA PRO A 614 0.33 -3.28 22.09
C PRO A 614 1.32 -3.36 23.25
N ALA A 615 1.79 -4.57 23.54
CA ALA A 615 2.91 -4.75 24.45
C ALA A 615 4.22 -4.26 23.78
N ASN A 616 5.19 -3.83 24.59
CA ASN A 616 6.48 -3.40 24.08
C ASN A 616 7.20 -4.52 23.32
N GLY A 617 7.92 -4.16 22.28
CA GLY A 617 8.64 -5.09 21.41
C GLY A 617 7.72 -5.92 20.49
N THR A 618 6.45 -5.53 20.31
CA THR A 618 5.51 -6.28 19.47
C THR A 618 5.05 -5.49 18.26
#